data_fcebb8ff6ade9450220e42bb6489fb73
#
_entry.id   fcebb8ff6ade9450220e42bb6489fb73
#
_cell.length_a   1.000
_cell.length_b   1.000
_cell.length_c   1.000
_cell.angle_alpha   90.00
_cell.angle_beta   90.00
_cell.angle_gamma   90.00
#
_symmetry.space_group_name_H-M   'P 1'
#
loop_
_entity.id
_entity.type
_entity.pdbx_description
1 polymer ?
#
loop_
_entity_poly.entity_id
_entity_poly.type
_entity_poly.pdbx_seq_one_letter_code
_entity_poly.pdbx_strand_id
1 'polypeptide(L)'
;RERDINVSRIAFVAAELTRSGAACIAAPIAPYDAARQLVKQQVSKSGGFYLVHVATPLEECIKNDRAGVYQRAIAGEIKGFTGIDDVYEAPQSPDLVADITQTSISQIVHEIILLLERDGYIGDR
;
A
#
# COMPACT_ATOMS: atom_id res chain seq x y z
N ARG A 1 16.23 7.51 -1.45
CA ARG A 1 17.04 6.61 -2.30
C ARG A 1 16.89 5.14 -1.88
N GLU A 2 17.08 4.77 -0.60
CA GLU A 2 16.91 3.38 -0.14
C GLU A 2 15.45 2.90 -0.25
N ARG A 3 14.48 3.75 0.07
CA ARG A 3 13.05 3.45 -0.06
C ARG A 3 12.66 3.16 -1.51
N ASP A 4 13.14 3.95 -2.46
CA ASP A 4 12.85 3.75 -3.88
C ASP A 4 13.42 2.43 -4.39
N ILE A 5 14.65 2.08 -3.97
CA ILE A 5 15.27 0.79 -4.27
C ILE A 5 14.42 -0.36 -3.70
N ASN A 6 13.93 -0.20 -2.48
CA ASN A 6 13.10 -1.22 -1.84
C ASN A 6 11.76 -1.42 -2.57
N VAL A 7 11.10 -0.32 -2.92
CA VAL A 7 9.85 -0.34 -3.69
C VAL A 7 10.08 -0.99 -5.06
N SER A 8 11.19 -0.67 -5.74
CA SER A 8 11.55 -1.28 -7.03
C SER A 8 11.80 -2.79 -6.93
N ARG A 9 12.43 -3.26 -5.85
CA ARG A 9 12.61 -4.70 -5.60
C ARG A 9 11.28 -5.42 -5.37
N ILE A 10 10.39 -4.82 -4.58
CA ILE A 10 9.03 -5.33 -4.34
C ILE A 10 8.28 -5.40 -5.68
N ALA A 11 8.35 -4.37 -6.51
CA ALA A 11 7.72 -4.33 -7.82
C ALA A 11 8.20 -5.47 -8.74
N PHE A 12 9.51 -5.72 -8.75
CA PHE A 12 10.09 -6.82 -9.53
C PHE A 12 9.53 -8.17 -9.08
N VAL A 13 9.59 -8.47 -7.78
CA VAL A 13 9.08 -9.74 -7.23
C VAL A 13 7.59 -9.89 -7.49
N ALA A 14 6.79 -8.82 -7.26
CA ALA A 14 5.35 -8.83 -7.52
C ALA A 14 5.04 -9.12 -9.00
N ALA A 15 5.78 -8.51 -9.93
CA ALA A 15 5.60 -8.75 -11.36
C ALA A 15 5.92 -10.20 -11.77
N GLU A 16 6.97 -10.81 -11.20
CA GLU A 16 7.32 -12.20 -11.47
C GLU A 16 6.27 -13.18 -10.89
N LEU A 17 5.77 -12.92 -9.67
CA LEU A 17 4.70 -13.72 -9.08
C LEU A 17 3.42 -13.61 -9.91
N THR A 18 3.03 -12.41 -10.31
CA THR A 18 1.85 -12.16 -11.15
C THR A 18 1.99 -12.88 -12.51
N ARG A 19 3.17 -12.85 -13.12
CA ARG A 19 3.45 -13.57 -14.39
C ARG A 19 3.30 -15.08 -14.25
N SER A 20 3.60 -15.63 -13.08
CA SER A 20 3.41 -17.06 -12.78
C SER A 20 1.98 -17.43 -12.43
N GLY A 21 1.04 -16.49 -12.45
CA GLY A 21 -0.37 -16.71 -12.11
C GLY A 21 -0.68 -16.64 -10.61
N ALA A 22 0.26 -16.16 -9.78
CA ALA A 22 0.06 -16.00 -8.35
C ALA A 22 -0.49 -14.60 -8.02
N ALA A 23 -1.24 -14.50 -6.91
CA ALA A 23 -1.59 -13.24 -6.30
C ALA A 23 -0.46 -12.76 -5.38
N CYS A 24 -0.15 -11.47 -5.43
CA CYS A 24 0.85 -10.85 -4.56
C CYS A 24 0.23 -9.69 -3.78
N ILE A 25 0.39 -9.70 -2.47
CA ILE A 25 0.02 -8.58 -1.60
C ILE A 25 1.31 -7.95 -1.10
N ALA A 26 1.50 -6.66 -1.40
CA ALA A 26 2.65 -5.90 -0.94
C ALA A 26 2.17 -4.72 -0.08
N ALA A 27 2.76 -4.55 1.09
CA ALA A 27 2.39 -3.53 2.06
C ALA A 27 3.56 -2.60 2.46
N PRO A 28 4.31 -2.02 1.50
CA PRO A 28 5.27 -0.97 1.79
C PRO A 28 4.54 0.34 2.09
N ILE A 29 5.19 1.25 2.79
CA ILE A 29 4.66 2.62 2.98
C ILE A 29 4.53 3.33 1.62
N ALA A 30 5.52 3.18 0.72
CA ALA A 30 5.55 3.75 -0.63
C ALA A 30 5.05 5.22 -0.68
N PRO A 31 5.71 6.15 0.03
CA PRO A 31 5.16 7.48 0.28
C PRO A 31 5.08 8.36 -0.97
N TYR A 32 5.86 8.09 -2.00
CA TYR A 32 5.99 8.95 -3.18
C TYR A 32 5.18 8.39 -4.37
N ASP A 33 4.42 9.25 -5.02
CA ASP A 33 3.57 8.85 -6.14
C ASP A 33 4.37 8.30 -7.32
N ALA A 34 5.50 8.91 -7.65
CA ALA A 34 6.37 8.46 -8.72
C ALA A 34 6.81 6.98 -8.53
N ALA A 35 7.11 6.57 -7.29
CA ALA A 35 7.47 5.19 -7.00
C ALA A 35 6.28 4.24 -7.20
N ARG A 36 5.07 4.62 -6.77
CA ARG A 36 3.85 3.83 -6.98
C ARG A 36 3.50 3.68 -8.46
N GLN A 37 3.68 4.73 -9.26
CA GLN A 37 3.47 4.69 -10.71
C GLN A 37 4.43 3.73 -11.41
N LEU A 38 5.70 3.69 -11.00
CA LEU A 38 6.68 2.71 -11.51
C LEU A 38 6.25 1.27 -11.18
N VAL A 39 5.78 1.01 -9.96
CA VAL A 39 5.25 -0.30 -9.58
C VAL A 39 4.08 -0.68 -10.48
N LYS A 40 3.10 0.21 -10.64
CA LYS A 40 1.94 0.01 -11.50
C LYS A 40 2.36 -0.34 -12.93
N GLN A 41 3.24 0.45 -13.53
CA GLN A 41 3.73 0.22 -14.88
C GLN A 41 4.42 -1.14 -15.04
N GLN A 42 5.18 -1.56 -14.04
CA GLN A 42 5.91 -2.82 -14.08
C GLN A 42 4.97 -4.03 -13.92
N VAL A 43 4.11 -4.02 -12.91
CA VAL A 43 3.21 -5.14 -12.61
C VAL A 43 2.12 -5.29 -13.67
N SER A 44 1.57 -4.19 -14.18
CA SER A 44 0.50 -4.22 -15.20
C SER A 44 0.91 -4.86 -16.54
N LYS A 45 2.21 -5.05 -16.78
CA LYS A 45 2.70 -5.83 -17.92
C LYS A 45 2.51 -7.34 -17.76
N SER A 46 2.28 -7.79 -16.53
CA SER A 46 2.18 -9.21 -16.17
C SER A 46 0.76 -9.62 -15.74
N GLY A 47 -0.08 -8.66 -15.33
CA GLY A 47 -1.46 -8.92 -14.89
C GLY A 47 -2.09 -7.71 -14.22
N GLY A 48 -3.12 -7.92 -13.40
CA GLY A 48 -3.84 -6.86 -12.70
C GLY A 48 -2.99 -6.19 -11.62
N PHE A 49 -3.21 -4.89 -11.43
CA PHE A 49 -2.62 -4.11 -10.35
C PHE A 49 -3.72 -3.30 -9.66
N TYR A 50 -3.77 -3.39 -8.35
CA TYR A 50 -4.72 -2.64 -7.51
C TYR A 50 -3.97 -1.85 -6.46
N LEU A 51 -4.25 -0.56 -6.39
CA LEU A 51 -3.71 0.34 -5.38
C LEU A 51 -4.76 0.56 -4.28
N VAL A 52 -4.52 -0.03 -3.14
CA VAL A 52 -5.33 0.21 -1.93
C VAL A 52 -4.64 1.29 -1.09
N HIS A 53 -5.28 2.45 -0.97
CA HIS A 53 -4.81 3.53 -0.12
C HIS A 53 -5.31 3.33 1.30
N VAL A 54 -4.43 2.95 2.21
CA VAL A 54 -4.75 2.91 3.65
C VAL A 54 -4.69 4.36 4.18
N ALA A 55 -5.86 4.98 4.29
CA ALA A 55 -6.04 6.41 4.56
C ALA A 55 -6.43 6.70 6.03
N THR A 56 -6.15 5.79 6.94
CA THR A 56 -6.38 6.01 8.37
C THR A 56 -5.65 7.28 8.81
N PRO A 57 -6.33 8.23 9.49
CA PRO A 57 -5.72 9.47 9.93
C PRO A 57 -4.47 9.23 10.78
N LEU A 58 -3.44 10.05 10.58
CA LEU A 58 -2.16 9.94 11.29
C LEU A 58 -2.34 9.96 12.81
N GLU A 59 -3.24 10.79 13.31
CA GLU A 59 -3.55 10.87 14.73
C GLU A 59 -4.02 9.53 15.31
N GLU A 60 -4.83 8.78 14.55
CA GLU A 60 -5.28 7.45 14.96
C GLU A 60 -4.16 6.41 14.87
N CYS A 61 -3.26 6.54 13.89
CA CYS A 61 -2.06 5.71 13.83
C CYS A 61 -1.14 5.94 15.04
N ILE A 62 -0.96 7.20 15.46
CA ILE A 62 -0.17 7.57 16.64
C ILE A 62 -0.80 7.03 17.92
N LYS A 63 -2.13 7.12 18.08
CA LYS A 63 -2.86 6.56 19.24
C LYS A 63 -2.68 5.04 19.35
N ASN A 64 -2.59 4.36 18.22
CA ASN A 64 -2.47 2.90 18.13
C ASN A 64 -1.03 2.42 17.95
N ASP A 65 -0.03 3.24 18.30
CA ASP A 65 1.40 2.96 18.13
C ASP A 65 1.91 1.89 19.11
N ARG A 66 1.57 0.63 18.83
CA ARG A 66 1.97 -0.52 19.68
C ARG A 66 3.48 -0.73 19.75
N ALA A 67 4.21 -0.34 18.72
CA ALA A 67 5.65 -0.51 18.63
C ALA A 67 6.43 0.71 19.13
N GLY A 68 5.77 1.82 19.47
CA GLY A 68 6.37 3.07 19.90
C GLY A 68 7.18 3.78 18.83
N VAL A 69 6.94 3.46 17.54
CA VAL A 69 7.74 3.98 16.43
C VAL A 69 7.42 5.44 16.16
N TYR A 70 6.13 5.81 16.23
CA TYR A 70 5.70 7.21 16.10
C TYR A 70 6.21 8.06 17.26
N GLN A 71 6.15 7.56 18.49
CA GLN A 71 6.66 8.25 19.67
C GLN A 71 8.16 8.56 19.52
N ARG A 72 8.95 7.61 19.06
CA ARG A 72 10.38 7.78 18.81
C ARG A 72 10.67 8.74 17.66
N ALA A 73 9.83 8.72 16.61
CA ALA A 73 9.95 9.67 15.50
C ALA A 73 9.63 11.11 15.97
N ILE A 74 8.56 11.30 16.75
CA ILE A 74 8.18 12.59 17.33
C ILE A 74 9.28 13.10 18.28
N ALA A 75 9.92 12.23 19.07
CA ALA A 75 11.05 12.56 19.91
C ALA A 75 12.35 12.88 19.13
N GLY A 76 12.34 12.72 17.79
CA GLY A 76 13.49 12.97 16.93
C GLY A 76 14.57 11.90 16.95
N GLU A 77 14.29 10.75 17.55
CA GLU A 77 15.19 9.58 17.57
C GLU A 77 15.25 8.88 16.21
N ILE A 78 14.17 8.93 15.44
CA ILE A 78 14.08 8.39 14.09
C ILE A 78 13.90 9.56 13.12
N LYS A 79 14.78 9.66 12.13
CA LYS A 79 14.75 10.69 11.10
C LYS A 79 14.16 10.16 9.79
N GLY A 80 13.56 11.07 9.01
CA GLY A 80 12.93 10.75 7.72
C GLY A 80 11.72 9.82 7.90
N PHE A 81 10.95 9.99 8.96
CA PHE A 81 9.77 9.19 9.23
C PHE A 81 8.56 9.76 8.51
N THR A 82 7.97 8.96 7.59
CA THR A 82 6.82 9.38 6.77
C THR A 82 5.65 9.80 7.63
N GLY A 83 5.12 11.00 7.37
CA GLY A 83 4.00 11.58 8.11
C GLY A 83 4.42 12.40 9.33
N ILE A 84 5.69 12.37 9.77
CA ILE A 84 6.20 13.17 10.88
C ILE A 84 7.18 14.23 10.35
N ASP A 85 8.34 13.82 9.83
CA ASP A 85 9.37 14.72 9.28
C ASP A 85 9.67 14.45 7.80
N ASP A 86 8.92 13.54 7.16
CA ASP A 86 8.95 13.27 5.72
C ASP A 86 7.54 13.20 5.14
N VAL A 87 7.38 13.63 3.90
CA VAL A 87 6.07 13.78 3.25
C VAL A 87 5.50 12.43 2.83
N TYR A 88 4.19 12.28 2.97
CA TYR A 88 3.39 11.25 2.32
C TYR A 88 2.54 11.90 1.22
N GLU A 89 2.77 11.51 -0.01
CA GLU A 89 1.97 11.94 -1.16
C GLU A 89 0.75 11.02 -1.31
N ALA A 90 -0.43 11.49 -0.91
CA ALA A 90 -1.66 10.71 -1.06
C ALA A 90 -1.93 10.37 -2.54
N PRO A 91 -2.27 9.12 -2.87
CA PRO A 91 -2.57 8.76 -4.25
C PRO A 91 -3.82 9.49 -4.75
N GLN A 92 -3.75 10.00 -5.99
CA GLN A 92 -4.84 10.76 -6.61
C GLN A 92 -5.99 9.87 -7.08
N SER A 93 -5.69 8.64 -7.49
CA SER A 93 -6.66 7.69 -8.06
C SER A 93 -6.38 6.27 -7.57
N PRO A 94 -6.57 5.98 -6.29
CA PRO A 94 -6.50 4.62 -5.77
C PRO A 94 -7.71 3.81 -6.25
N ASP A 95 -7.55 2.50 -6.36
CA ASP A 95 -8.65 1.58 -6.69
C ASP A 95 -9.59 1.38 -5.50
N LEU A 96 -9.06 1.52 -4.28
CA LEU A 96 -9.81 1.50 -3.03
C LEU A 96 -9.16 2.43 -2.00
N VAL A 97 -9.99 3.11 -1.21
CA VAL A 97 -9.57 3.87 -0.03
C VAL A 97 -10.04 3.14 1.22
N ALA A 98 -9.12 2.81 2.11
CA ALA A 98 -9.37 2.06 3.34
C ALA A 98 -9.07 2.93 4.57
N ASP A 99 -10.10 3.34 5.30
CA ASP A 99 -9.98 4.03 6.59
C ASP A 99 -10.62 3.18 7.69
N ILE A 100 -9.79 2.63 8.58
CA ILE A 100 -10.24 1.73 9.65
C ILE A 100 -11.05 2.45 10.75
N THR A 101 -11.10 3.77 10.74
CA THR A 101 -11.98 4.54 11.64
C THR A 101 -13.43 4.59 11.15
N GLN A 102 -13.63 4.37 9.85
CA GLN A 102 -14.93 4.45 9.17
C GLN A 102 -15.46 3.07 8.76
N THR A 103 -14.55 2.15 8.45
CA THR A 103 -14.89 0.87 7.84
C THR A 103 -14.15 -0.27 8.55
N SER A 104 -14.85 -1.35 8.87
CA SER A 104 -14.23 -2.50 9.50
C SER A 104 -13.24 -3.19 8.55
N ILE A 105 -12.22 -3.82 9.11
CA ILE A 105 -11.21 -4.59 8.33
C ILE A 105 -11.90 -5.65 7.46
N SER A 106 -12.90 -6.34 7.98
CA SER A 106 -13.66 -7.35 7.23
C SER A 106 -14.37 -6.77 6.01
N GLN A 107 -14.94 -5.57 6.12
CA GLN A 107 -15.56 -4.88 4.98
C GLN A 107 -14.52 -4.46 3.95
N ILE A 108 -13.37 -3.91 4.38
CA ILE A 108 -12.27 -3.54 3.48
C ILE A 108 -11.78 -4.77 2.70
N VAL A 109 -11.59 -5.90 3.38
CA VAL A 109 -11.20 -7.16 2.74
C VAL A 109 -12.25 -7.62 1.73
N HIS A 110 -13.53 -7.53 2.09
CA HIS A 110 -14.63 -7.87 1.19
C HIS A 110 -14.65 -7.00 -0.07
N GLU A 111 -14.44 -5.69 0.07
CA GLU A 111 -14.36 -4.77 -1.08
C GLU A 111 -13.18 -5.08 -2.00
N ILE A 112 -12.01 -5.47 -1.45
CA ILE A 112 -10.87 -5.93 -2.25
C ILE A 112 -11.22 -7.19 -3.03
N ILE A 113 -11.90 -8.15 -2.39
CA ILE A 113 -12.35 -9.39 -3.05
C ILE A 113 -13.31 -9.06 -4.20
N LEU A 114 -14.27 -8.17 -3.98
CA LEU A 114 -15.21 -7.74 -5.02
C LEU A 114 -14.51 -7.08 -6.23
N LEU A 115 -13.43 -6.32 -6.01
CA LEU A 115 -12.61 -5.78 -7.11
C LEU A 115 -12.01 -6.90 -7.95
N LEU A 116 -11.47 -7.94 -7.31
CA LEU A 116 -10.85 -9.08 -7.98
C LEU A 116 -11.89 -9.93 -8.73
N GLU A 117 -13.07 -10.13 -8.15
CA GLU A 117 -14.20 -10.82 -8.79
C GLU A 117 -14.71 -10.06 -10.02
N ARG A 118 -14.94 -8.75 -9.88
CA ARG A 118 -15.39 -7.88 -10.98
C ARG A 118 -14.48 -8.00 -12.20
N ASP A 119 -13.19 -8.07 -11.99
CA ASP A 119 -12.20 -8.11 -13.06
C ASP A 119 -11.80 -9.54 -13.46
N GLY A 120 -12.48 -10.57 -12.88
CA GLY A 120 -12.35 -11.98 -13.27
C GLY A 120 -11.08 -12.68 -12.78
N TYR A 121 -10.41 -12.14 -11.77
CA TYR A 121 -9.22 -12.78 -11.18
C TYR A 121 -9.57 -13.89 -10.20
N ILE A 122 -10.71 -13.82 -9.56
CA ILE A 122 -11.29 -14.84 -8.68
C ILE A 122 -12.77 -15.02 -9.02
N GLY A 123 -13.36 -16.13 -8.61
CA GLY A 123 -14.77 -16.50 -8.86
C GLY A 123 -14.87 -17.87 -9.51
N ASP A 124 -16.09 -18.36 -9.67
CA ASP A 124 -16.37 -19.62 -10.36
C ASP A 124 -16.08 -19.48 -11.85
N ARG A 125 -15.26 -20.38 -12.39
CA ARG A 125 -15.02 -20.54 -13.83
C ARG A 125 -16.05 -21.46 -14.45
#